data_ec318b0ba949988b9256cbbe3bc295bc
#
_entry.id   ec318b0ba949988b9256cbbe3bc295bc
#
_cell.length_a   1.000
_cell.length_b   1.000
_cell.length_c   1.000
_cell.angle_alpha   90.00
_cell.angle_beta   90.00
_cell.angle_gamma   90.00
#
_symmetry.space_group_name_H-M   'P 1'
#
loop_
_entity.id
_entity.type
_entity.pdbx_description
1 polymer ?
#
loop_
_entity_poly.entity_id
_entity_poly.type
_entity_poly.pdbx_seq_one_letter_code
_entity_poly.pdbx_strand_id
1 'polypeptide(L)'
;LGPLPGSNPDALPLQHLVGSRDVLAGIRQVFRRGDQGKRVRVSFYGASHTASDWWSGHIRRILQDRWGDLGHGFILPAALYKGYRNADVNLCRTPGWTADYIGKRDRAPAAPLGFSGMSVSSSDPADFGWVETTHVNPHGRKVEWFDIYALGHRDGGSYRVEVDDAPPHIVSTSQPEQGLHITRLAVADGGHRLKVSPVGDGLVTFFGISMERSGPGALVDTMGIRGRQARDWLEWNDQLLIEGWRALNPDIVVLAYGTNEANNSNYSVDTYQAELDAVLSKFRTGLPEVPCILVGPSDRGVQRRGVYSVWDRTAPIAQIQRETAPRYGCAFYDLQEATGGRGSMIAWRFTQPALAASDLIHFTKTGYEWLAERFIKALDSL
;
A
#
# COMPACT_ATOMS: atom_id res chain seq x y z
N LEU A 1 -26.60 28.39 -10.30
CA LEU A 1 -25.49 27.43 -10.46
C LEU A 1 -26.10 26.04 -10.50
N GLY A 2 -25.85 25.28 -11.58
CA GLY A 2 -26.26 23.87 -11.66
C GLY A 2 -25.59 22.99 -10.59
N PRO A 3 -26.06 21.74 -10.41
CA PRO A 3 -25.44 20.84 -9.47
C PRO A 3 -23.94 20.62 -9.81
N LEU A 4 -23.09 20.59 -8.82
CA LEU A 4 -21.67 20.32 -9.00
C LEU A 4 -21.47 18.90 -9.59
N PRO A 5 -20.47 18.68 -10.45
CA PRO A 5 -20.13 17.35 -10.96
C PRO A 5 -19.95 16.35 -9.80
N GLY A 6 -20.49 15.14 -9.94
CA GLY A 6 -20.42 14.12 -8.90
C GLY A 6 -21.35 14.30 -7.70
N SER A 7 -22.26 15.29 -7.71
CA SER A 7 -23.24 15.50 -6.62
C SER A 7 -24.21 14.33 -6.39
N ASN A 8 -24.36 13.46 -7.38
CA ASN A 8 -25.05 12.18 -7.25
C ASN A 8 -24.09 11.04 -7.61
N PRO A 9 -23.34 10.48 -6.63
CA PRO A 9 -22.36 9.43 -6.87
C PRO A 9 -22.94 8.16 -7.52
N ASP A 10 -24.17 7.80 -7.18
CA ASP A 10 -24.81 6.58 -7.68
C ASP A 10 -25.18 6.67 -9.18
N ALA A 11 -25.34 7.89 -9.71
CA ALA A 11 -25.57 8.13 -11.12
C ALA A 11 -24.30 8.25 -11.96
N LEU A 12 -23.11 8.19 -11.36
CA LEU A 12 -21.87 8.30 -12.10
C LEU A 12 -21.65 7.06 -12.98
N PRO A 13 -21.20 7.24 -14.23
CA PRO A 13 -20.82 6.11 -15.07
C PRO A 13 -19.65 5.33 -14.46
N LEU A 14 -19.51 4.08 -14.82
CA LEU A 14 -18.35 3.29 -14.42
C LEU A 14 -17.11 3.82 -15.15
N GLN A 15 -16.10 4.21 -14.38
CA GLN A 15 -14.78 4.52 -14.95
C GLN A 15 -14.06 3.21 -15.29
N HIS A 16 -13.71 3.01 -16.54
CA HIS A 16 -12.97 1.84 -16.99
C HIS A 16 -11.45 2.08 -16.94
N LEU A 17 -10.69 1.01 -16.83
CA LEU A 17 -9.24 1.06 -16.98
C LEU A 17 -8.88 1.35 -18.44
N VAL A 18 -7.83 2.16 -18.61
CA VAL A 18 -7.23 2.46 -19.91
C VAL A 18 -5.87 1.78 -19.98
N GLY A 19 -5.62 1.06 -21.06
CA GLY A 19 -4.34 0.35 -21.26
C GLY A 19 -4.30 -0.35 -22.61
N SER A 20 -3.14 -0.90 -22.97
CA SER A 20 -3.05 -1.75 -24.14
C SER A 20 -3.88 -3.03 -23.97
N ARG A 21 -4.26 -3.64 -25.08
CA ARG A 21 -5.04 -4.90 -25.06
C ARG A 21 -4.34 -5.98 -24.23
N ASP A 22 -3.03 -6.08 -24.34
CA ASP A 22 -2.26 -7.11 -23.64
C ASP A 22 -2.19 -6.87 -22.15
N VAL A 23 -2.01 -5.61 -21.72
CA VAL A 23 -2.03 -5.21 -20.29
C VAL A 23 -3.39 -5.51 -19.65
N LEU A 24 -4.48 -5.11 -20.30
CA LEU A 24 -5.82 -5.38 -19.81
C LEU A 24 -6.13 -6.89 -19.78
N ALA A 25 -5.65 -7.63 -20.80
CA ALA A 25 -5.77 -9.09 -20.83
C ALA A 25 -4.98 -9.76 -19.70
N GLY A 26 -3.77 -9.27 -19.37
CA GLY A 26 -2.97 -9.76 -18.26
C GLY A 26 -3.67 -9.56 -16.91
N ILE A 27 -4.22 -8.36 -16.66
CA ILE A 27 -5.00 -8.07 -15.43
C ILE A 27 -6.23 -8.98 -15.36
N ARG A 28 -6.99 -9.11 -16.45
CA ARG A 28 -8.14 -10.01 -16.54
C ARG A 28 -7.76 -11.47 -16.22
N GLN A 29 -6.61 -11.92 -16.72
CA GLN A 29 -6.14 -13.29 -16.46
C GLN A 29 -5.89 -13.51 -14.96
N VAL A 30 -5.31 -12.54 -14.25
CA VAL A 30 -5.11 -12.66 -12.80
C VAL A 30 -6.46 -12.78 -12.07
N PHE A 31 -7.46 -11.95 -12.42
CA PHE A 31 -8.80 -12.03 -11.84
C PHE A 31 -9.46 -13.38 -12.12
N ARG A 32 -9.37 -13.88 -13.36
CA ARG A 32 -9.87 -15.23 -13.71
C ARG A 32 -9.20 -16.34 -12.90
N ARG A 33 -7.89 -16.21 -12.60
CA ARG A 33 -7.21 -17.18 -11.73
C ARG A 33 -7.82 -17.17 -10.33
N GLY A 34 -8.13 -16.01 -9.76
CA GLY A 34 -8.84 -15.90 -8.49
C GLY A 34 -10.21 -16.59 -8.53
N ASP A 35 -11.02 -16.33 -9.57
CA ASP A 35 -12.33 -16.97 -9.77
C ASP A 35 -12.23 -18.48 -9.97
N GLN A 36 -11.10 -18.99 -10.44
CA GLN A 36 -10.80 -20.43 -10.57
C GLN A 36 -10.22 -21.05 -9.29
N GLY A 37 -10.27 -20.33 -8.16
CA GLY A 37 -9.77 -20.84 -6.90
C GLY A 37 -8.23 -20.91 -6.83
N LYS A 38 -7.54 -19.99 -7.46
CA LYS A 38 -6.09 -19.83 -7.33
C LYS A 38 -5.77 -18.73 -6.33
N ARG A 39 -4.59 -18.84 -5.70
CA ARG A 39 -3.99 -17.77 -4.90
C ARG A 39 -3.71 -16.56 -5.79
N VAL A 40 -4.10 -15.38 -5.32
CA VAL A 40 -3.82 -14.08 -5.98
C VAL A 40 -3.31 -13.10 -4.94
N ARG A 41 -2.22 -12.38 -5.27
CA ARG A 41 -1.65 -11.32 -4.45
C ARG A 41 -1.67 -9.99 -5.19
N VAL A 42 -2.28 -8.98 -4.58
CA VAL A 42 -2.32 -7.60 -5.09
C VAL A 42 -1.57 -6.70 -4.12
N SER A 43 -0.52 -6.02 -4.58
CA SER A 43 0.29 -5.15 -3.73
C SER A 43 0.08 -3.68 -4.07
N PHE A 44 -0.46 -2.92 -3.12
CA PHE A 44 -0.71 -1.48 -3.26
C PHE A 44 0.45 -0.66 -2.72
N TYR A 45 1.00 0.19 -3.57
CA TYR A 45 1.94 1.25 -3.20
C TYR A 45 1.29 2.61 -3.41
N GLY A 46 1.50 3.54 -2.49
CA GLY A 46 0.91 4.86 -2.63
C GLY A 46 1.19 5.80 -1.47
N ALA A 47 0.49 6.92 -1.50
CA ALA A 47 0.58 7.96 -0.48
C ALA A 47 -0.52 7.81 0.60
N SER A 48 -1.08 8.92 1.06
CA SER A 48 -2.05 8.95 2.18
C SER A 48 -3.35 8.20 1.88
N HIS A 49 -3.82 8.17 0.64
CA HIS A 49 -5.02 7.42 0.25
C HIS A 49 -4.82 5.91 0.47
N THR A 50 -3.64 5.38 0.15
CA THR A 50 -3.25 4.00 0.41
C THR A 50 -2.94 3.77 1.89
N ALA A 51 -2.15 4.65 2.52
CA ALA A 51 -1.71 4.52 3.92
C ALA A 51 -2.84 4.49 4.96
N SER A 52 -4.04 4.90 4.59
CA SER A 52 -5.21 4.82 5.47
C SER A 52 -5.75 3.39 5.63
N ASP A 53 -5.44 2.52 4.69
CA ASP A 53 -5.99 1.16 4.50
C ASP A 53 -7.53 1.10 4.50
N TRP A 54 -8.19 2.21 4.22
CA TRP A 54 -9.64 2.22 4.04
C TRP A 54 -10.03 1.75 2.64
N TRP A 55 -9.27 2.17 1.63
CA TRP A 55 -9.49 1.78 0.25
C TRP A 55 -8.95 0.38 -0.04
N SER A 56 -7.63 0.16 0.14
CA SER A 56 -6.97 -1.13 -0.07
C SER A 56 -7.51 -2.22 0.86
N GLY A 57 -7.80 -1.89 2.12
CA GLY A 57 -8.41 -2.81 3.07
C GLY A 57 -9.84 -3.21 2.68
N HIS A 58 -10.64 -2.30 2.12
CA HIS A 58 -11.97 -2.67 1.61
C HIS A 58 -11.88 -3.55 0.36
N ILE A 59 -10.93 -3.26 -0.55
CA ILE A 59 -10.62 -4.15 -1.69
C ILE A 59 -10.20 -5.53 -1.19
N ARG A 60 -9.35 -5.62 -0.15
CA ARG A 60 -8.96 -6.88 0.48
C ARG A 60 -10.18 -7.69 0.90
N ARG A 61 -11.12 -7.08 1.61
CA ARG A 61 -12.36 -7.73 2.06
C ARG A 61 -13.20 -8.23 0.89
N ILE A 62 -13.43 -7.41 -0.14
CA ILE A 62 -14.19 -7.81 -1.32
C ILE A 62 -13.55 -9.03 -2.01
N LEU A 63 -12.24 -9.01 -2.20
CA LEU A 63 -11.54 -10.10 -2.86
C LEU A 63 -11.46 -11.36 -1.99
N GLN A 64 -11.33 -11.20 -0.67
CA GLN A 64 -11.36 -12.33 0.27
C GLN A 64 -12.75 -12.97 0.39
N ASP A 65 -13.82 -12.17 0.37
CA ASP A 65 -15.20 -12.68 0.31
C ASP A 65 -15.46 -13.46 -0.98
N ARG A 66 -14.87 -13.02 -2.09
CA ARG A 66 -15.05 -13.64 -3.40
C ARG A 66 -14.21 -14.88 -3.62
N TRP A 67 -12.94 -14.85 -3.23
CA TRP A 67 -11.95 -15.88 -3.58
C TRP A 67 -11.47 -16.72 -2.40
N GLY A 68 -11.64 -16.23 -1.18
CA GLY A 68 -11.15 -16.83 0.06
C GLY A 68 -10.12 -15.96 0.78
N ASP A 69 -10.09 -16.07 2.10
CA ASP A 69 -9.19 -15.32 2.99
C ASP A 69 -7.85 -16.04 3.13
N LEU A 70 -6.80 -15.48 2.57
CA LEU A 70 -5.40 -15.94 2.69
C LEU A 70 -4.60 -15.21 3.76
N GLY A 71 -5.25 -14.49 4.67
CA GLY A 71 -4.62 -13.73 5.75
C GLY A 71 -4.53 -12.25 5.44
N HIS A 72 -3.92 -11.50 6.37
CA HIS A 72 -3.85 -10.05 6.27
C HIS A 72 -2.87 -9.58 5.15
N GLY A 73 -1.82 -10.34 4.88
CA GLY A 73 -0.71 -9.91 4.06
C GLY A 73 0.28 -9.05 4.85
N PHE A 74 0.88 -8.05 4.18
CA PHE A 74 1.96 -7.24 4.71
C PHE A 74 1.53 -6.25 5.81
N ILE A 75 2.33 -6.20 6.89
CA ILE A 75 2.21 -5.25 8.02
C ILE A 75 3.59 -4.96 8.63
N LEU A 76 3.80 -3.79 9.23
CA LEU A 76 4.98 -3.53 10.06
C LEU A 76 4.79 -4.08 11.49
N PRO A 77 5.84 -4.62 12.12
CA PRO A 77 5.76 -5.09 13.50
C PRO A 77 5.63 -3.96 14.53
N ALA A 78 5.96 -2.73 14.12
CA ALA A 78 5.85 -1.55 14.94
C ALA A 78 5.28 -0.38 14.13
N ALA A 79 4.37 0.40 14.71
CA ALA A 79 3.75 1.51 14.00
C ALA A 79 4.77 2.57 13.56
N LEU A 80 4.73 2.93 12.29
CA LEU A 80 5.67 3.86 11.65
C LEU A 80 5.55 5.29 12.21
N TYR A 81 4.31 5.73 12.48
CA TYR A 81 3.97 7.05 13.02
C TYR A 81 2.63 6.99 13.77
N LYS A 82 2.32 8.05 14.51
CA LYS A 82 1.01 8.16 15.18
C LYS A 82 -0.13 8.10 14.15
N GLY A 83 -1.03 7.12 14.34
CA GLY A 83 -2.13 6.85 13.41
C GLY A 83 -1.75 5.98 12.21
N TYR A 84 -0.57 5.31 12.22
CA TYR A 84 -0.32 4.16 11.37
C TYR A 84 -1.29 3.05 11.78
N ARG A 85 -1.98 2.51 10.81
CA ARG A 85 -2.96 1.43 11.01
C ARG A 85 -3.18 0.65 9.73
N ASN A 86 -3.57 -0.59 9.90
CA ASN A 86 -4.16 -1.40 8.85
C ASN A 86 -5.49 -1.96 9.38
N ALA A 87 -6.47 -2.13 8.52
CA ALA A 87 -7.73 -2.78 8.87
C ALA A 87 -7.51 -4.28 9.09
N ASP A 88 -8.34 -4.88 9.93
CA ASP A 88 -8.38 -6.34 10.12
C ASP A 88 -7.11 -6.96 10.71
N VAL A 89 -6.31 -6.18 11.42
CA VAL A 89 -5.15 -6.61 12.19
C VAL A 89 -4.96 -5.71 13.41
N ASN A 90 -4.51 -6.27 14.52
CA ASN A 90 -4.12 -5.53 15.70
C ASN A 90 -2.59 -5.39 15.73
N LEU A 91 -2.09 -4.26 16.23
CA LEU A 91 -0.67 -4.03 16.41
C LEU A 91 -0.39 -3.14 17.63
N CYS A 92 0.74 -3.38 18.28
CA CYS A 92 1.22 -2.54 19.37
C CYS A 92 2.74 -2.57 19.41
N ARG A 93 3.33 -1.53 19.98
CA ARG A 93 4.78 -1.43 20.18
C ARG A 93 5.14 -0.61 21.40
N THR A 94 6.35 -0.79 21.90
CA THR A 94 7.03 0.15 22.80
C THR A 94 7.43 1.43 22.05
N PRO A 95 7.65 2.55 22.75
CA PRO A 95 8.03 3.81 22.11
C PRO A 95 9.48 3.86 21.60
N GLY A 96 10.38 2.96 22.03
CA GLY A 96 11.82 3.03 21.74
C GLY A 96 12.21 2.73 20.28
N TRP A 97 11.30 2.19 19.47
CA TRP A 97 11.56 1.90 18.06
C TRP A 97 11.87 3.14 17.25
N THR A 98 12.95 3.09 16.50
CA THR A 98 13.24 4.03 15.43
C THR A 98 12.45 3.64 14.18
N ALA A 99 11.56 4.51 13.74
CA ALA A 99 10.79 4.32 12.52
C ALA A 99 11.33 5.21 11.39
N ASP A 100 11.70 4.61 10.27
CA ASP A 100 12.21 5.29 9.09
C ASP A 100 11.33 4.98 7.87
N TYR A 101 11.22 5.95 6.97
CA TYR A 101 10.49 5.83 5.71
C TYR A 101 11.09 6.76 4.66
N ILE A 102 10.90 6.41 3.41
CA ILE A 102 11.41 7.16 2.28
C ILE A 102 10.96 8.63 2.34
N GLY A 103 11.87 9.54 2.04
CA GLY A 103 11.62 10.98 2.06
C GLY A 103 11.42 11.58 3.47
N LYS A 104 11.72 10.86 4.54
CA LYS A 104 11.84 11.41 5.89
C LYS A 104 13.11 12.27 5.95
N ARG A 105 12.97 13.54 6.34
CA ARG A 105 14.05 14.54 6.21
C ARG A 105 14.64 15.04 7.52
N ASP A 106 14.06 14.63 8.66
CA ASP A 106 14.51 15.08 9.99
C ASP A 106 15.87 14.48 10.37
N ARG A 107 16.21 13.33 9.83
CA ARG A 107 17.51 12.65 9.97
C ARG A 107 17.71 11.60 8.87
N ALA A 108 18.94 11.15 8.71
CA ALA A 108 19.23 9.98 7.89
C ALA A 108 18.57 8.73 8.49
N PRO A 109 18.09 7.77 7.68
CA PRO A 109 17.62 6.47 8.16
C PRO A 109 18.69 5.76 8.99
N ALA A 110 18.27 5.07 10.05
CA ALA A 110 19.18 4.25 10.88
C ALA A 110 19.76 3.06 10.11
N ALA A 111 19.03 2.58 9.10
CA ALA A 111 19.41 1.49 8.22
C ALA A 111 18.76 1.67 6.84
N PRO A 112 19.17 0.94 5.80
CA PRO A 112 18.48 0.91 4.51
C PRO A 112 16.99 0.61 4.68
N LEU A 113 16.17 1.21 3.82
CA LEU A 113 14.73 0.98 3.80
C LEU A 113 14.40 -0.30 3.03
N GLY A 114 13.39 -1.03 3.49
CA GLY A 114 12.90 -2.22 2.80
C GLY A 114 12.07 -1.94 1.56
N PHE A 115 11.54 -2.99 0.98
CA PHE A 115 10.77 -2.99 -0.26
C PHE A 115 9.40 -2.27 -0.16
N SER A 116 8.96 -1.92 1.03
CA SER A 116 7.80 -1.05 1.27
C SER A 116 8.16 0.44 1.36
N GLY A 117 9.45 0.79 1.29
CA GLY A 117 9.96 2.14 1.58
C GLY A 117 9.94 2.50 3.06
N MET A 118 9.80 1.50 3.93
CA MET A 118 9.68 1.64 5.38
C MET A 118 10.61 0.67 6.11
N SER A 119 11.03 1.06 7.31
CA SER A 119 11.72 0.18 8.26
C SER A 119 11.45 0.60 9.70
N VAL A 120 11.58 -0.33 10.62
CA VAL A 120 11.59 -0.08 12.07
C VAL A 120 12.77 -0.78 12.69
N SER A 121 13.55 -0.07 13.51
CA SER A 121 14.80 -0.56 14.05
C SER A 121 14.90 -0.33 15.56
N SER A 122 15.49 -1.25 16.28
CA SER A 122 15.90 -1.08 17.68
C SER A 122 17.05 -2.04 18.02
N SER A 123 17.83 -1.69 19.02
CA SER A 123 18.82 -2.57 19.68
C SER A 123 18.52 -2.74 21.16
N ASP A 124 17.46 -2.12 21.69
CA ASP A 124 17.11 -2.20 23.10
C ASP A 124 16.29 -3.47 23.38
N PRO A 125 16.75 -4.39 24.24
CA PRO A 125 16.02 -5.60 24.59
C PRO A 125 14.71 -5.35 25.36
N ALA A 126 14.45 -4.12 25.82
CA ALA A 126 13.19 -3.70 26.42
C ALA A 126 12.13 -3.34 25.35
N ASP A 127 12.54 -3.12 24.10
CA ASP A 127 11.61 -2.86 23.03
C ASP A 127 10.92 -4.14 22.53
N PHE A 128 9.66 -4.00 22.21
CA PHE A 128 8.91 -5.02 21.48
C PHE A 128 7.92 -4.38 20.50
N GLY A 129 7.59 -5.15 19.48
CA GLY A 129 6.45 -4.93 18.61
C GLY A 129 5.69 -6.24 18.43
N TRP A 130 4.36 -6.17 18.32
CA TRP A 130 3.57 -7.35 17.99
C TRP A 130 2.48 -7.03 16.98
N VAL A 131 2.13 -8.06 16.21
CA VAL A 131 0.98 -8.10 15.32
C VAL A 131 0.09 -9.27 15.70
N GLU A 132 -1.23 -9.09 15.59
CA GLU A 132 -2.21 -10.08 16.01
C GLU A 132 -3.40 -10.10 15.06
N THR A 133 -3.92 -11.27 14.79
CA THR A 133 -5.19 -11.45 14.11
C THR A 133 -6.32 -10.76 14.87
N THR A 134 -7.36 -10.33 14.16
CA THR A 134 -8.51 -9.67 14.79
C THR A 134 -9.62 -10.65 15.11
N HIS A 135 -10.43 -10.32 16.15
CA HIS A 135 -11.65 -11.05 16.46
C HIS A 135 -12.92 -10.24 16.13
N VAL A 136 -12.76 -8.97 15.79
CA VAL A 136 -13.88 -8.03 15.60
C VAL A 136 -14.53 -8.19 14.24
N ASN A 137 -13.73 -8.38 13.19
CA ASN A 137 -14.20 -8.48 11.81
C ASN A 137 -14.25 -9.95 11.35
N PRO A 138 -15.02 -10.29 10.31
CA PRO A 138 -15.00 -11.62 9.72
C PRO A 138 -13.66 -11.95 9.04
N HIS A 139 -12.93 -10.92 8.54
CA HIS A 139 -11.63 -11.03 7.90
C HIS A 139 -10.47 -10.85 8.89
N GLY A 140 -9.28 -11.33 8.54
CA GLY A 140 -8.07 -11.18 9.36
C GLY A 140 -8.07 -11.99 10.65
N ARG A 141 -8.94 -13.01 10.76
CA ARG A 141 -9.08 -13.83 11.96
C ARG A 141 -8.07 -14.94 12.10
N LYS A 142 -7.42 -15.32 11.01
CA LYS A 142 -6.59 -16.52 10.95
C LYS A 142 -5.29 -16.27 10.20
N VAL A 143 -4.28 -17.02 10.61
CA VAL A 143 -2.97 -17.10 9.96
C VAL A 143 -2.42 -18.52 10.11
N GLU A 144 -1.67 -19.01 9.13
CA GLU A 144 -0.97 -20.30 9.19
C GLU A 144 0.55 -20.13 9.23
N TRP A 145 1.06 -18.98 8.78
CA TRP A 145 2.47 -18.62 8.96
C TRP A 145 2.70 -17.12 8.95
N PHE A 146 3.79 -16.74 9.55
CA PHE A 146 4.33 -15.40 9.50
C PHE A 146 5.66 -15.43 8.74
N ASP A 147 5.80 -14.59 7.71
CA ASP A 147 7.09 -14.30 7.09
C ASP A 147 7.60 -12.97 7.65
N ILE A 148 8.70 -13.02 8.40
CA ILE A 148 9.34 -11.84 8.98
C ILE A 148 10.47 -11.41 8.06
N TYR A 149 10.40 -10.17 7.58
CA TYR A 149 11.38 -9.56 6.70
C TYR A 149 12.26 -8.61 7.50
N ALA A 150 13.56 -8.90 7.55
CA ALA A 150 14.55 -8.09 8.24
C ALA A 150 15.74 -7.75 7.34
N LEU A 151 16.52 -6.76 7.73
CA LEU A 151 17.81 -6.50 7.13
C LEU A 151 18.84 -7.50 7.67
N GLY A 152 19.40 -8.33 6.80
CA GLY A 152 20.57 -9.13 7.12
C GLY A 152 21.83 -8.41 6.70
N HIS A 153 22.86 -8.40 7.56
CA HIS A 153 24.18 -7.89 7.26
C HIS A 153 25.20 -8.42 8.30
N ARG A 154 26.49 -8.21 8.07
CA ARG A 154 27.57 -8.80 8.87
C ARG A 154 27.43 -8.50 10.37
N ASP A 155 27.08 -7.29 10.73
CA ASP A 155 26.94 -6.83 12.12
C ASP A 155 25.47 -6.78 12.57
N GLY A 156 24.61 -7.58 11.93
CA GLY A 156 23.18 -7.67 12.25
C GLY A 156 22.95 -8.24 13.64
N GLY A 157 22.13 -7.59 14.44
CA GLY A 157 21.73 -8.07 15.76
C GLY A 157 20.79 -9.26 15.69
N SER A 158 20.51 -9.84 16.86
CA SER A 158 19.53 -10.92 17.01
C SER A 158 18.23 -10.41 17.58
N TYR A 159 17.12 -11.09 17.26
CA TYR A 159 15.81 -10.81 17.83
C TYR A 159 15.15 -12.07 18.39
N ARG A 160 14.36 -11.89 19.43
CA ARG A 160 13.43 -12.90 19.92
C ARG A 160 12.14 -12.80 19.12
N VAL A 161 11.61 -13.96 18.78
CA VAL A 161 10.27 -14.07 18.20
C VAL A 161 9.45 -15.02 19.04
N GLU A 162 8.26 -14.59 19.41
CA GLU A 162 7.30 -15.32 20.25
C GLU A 162 5.96 -15.37 19.51
N VAL A 163 5.34 -16.55 19.47
CA VAL A 163 3.96 -16.71 18.99
C VAL A 163 3.10 -17.12 20.17
N ASP A 164 2.09 -16.32 20.48
CA ASP A 164 1.21 -16.50 21.66
C ASP A 164 2.04 -16.63 22.95
N ASP A 165 1.84 -17.70 23.69
CA ASP A 165 2.56 -18.02 24.95
C ASP A 165 3.69 -19.05 24.75
N ALA A 166 4.09 -19.35 23.51
CA ALA A 166 5.14 -20.31 23.23
C ALA A 166 6.53 -19.75 23.64
N PRO A 167 7.48 -20.62 24.00
CA PRO A 167 8.84 -20.19 24.29
C PRO A 167 9.45 -19.41 23.11
N PRO A 168 10.20 -18.31 23.38
CA PRO A 168 10.78 -17.50 22.33
C PRO A 168 11.87 -18.26 21.56
N HIS A 169 11.93 -18.01 20.25
CA HIS A 169 13.03 -18.39 19.41
C HIS A 169 13.95 -17.18 19.20
N ILE A 170 15.27 -17.40 19.18
CA ILE A 170 16.25 -16.37 18.84
C ILE A 170 16.64 -16.56 17.38
N VAL A 171 16.56 -15.45 16.63
CA VAL A 171 16.93 -15.39 15.22
C VAL A 171 18.03 -14.35 15.06
N SER A 172 19.16 -14.73 14.47
CA SER A 172 20.24 -13.80 14.13
C SER A 172 19.99 -13.23 12.73
N THR A 173 20.17 -11.93 12.56
CA THR A 173 20.19 -11.27 11.25
C THR A 173 21.61 -11.14 10.70
N SER A 174 22.62 -11.66 11.40
CA SER A 174 24.00 -11.66 10.93
C SER A 174 24.16 -12.58 9.71
N GLN A 175 24.64 -12.00 8.59
CA GLN A 175 24.94 -12.71 7.35
C GLN A 175 26.11 -12.03 6.61
N PRO A 176 26.85 -12.74 5.76
CA PRO A 176 28.07 -12.21 5.13
C PRO A 176 27.84 -10.95 4.29
N GLU A 177 26.74 -10.88 3.58
CA GLU A 177 26.38 -9.78 2.68
C GLU A 177 25.09 -9.10 3.13
N GLN A 178 24.96 -7.81 2.82
CA GLN A 178 23.72 -7.09 3.09
C GLN A 178 22.63 -7.55 2.12
N GLY A 179 21.45 -7.87 2.66
CA GLY A 179 20.30 -8.31 1.87
C GLY A 179 19.07 -8.56 2.72
N LEU A 180 18.03 -9.07 2.10
CA LEU A 180 16.80 -9.46 2.78
C LEU A 180 16.99 -10.75 3.55
N HIS A 181 16.77 -10.70 4.87
CA HIS A 181 16.71 -11.88 5.74
C HIS A 181 15.23 -12.24 5.99
N ILE A 182 14.86 -13.49 5.70
CA ILE A 182 13.47 -13.96 5.84
C ILE A 182 13.43 -15.09 6.86
N THR A 183 12.55 -14.92 7.85
CA THR A 183 12.25 -15.98 8.82
C THR A 183 10.79 -16.36 8.71
N ARG A 184 10.52 -17.62 8.36
CA ARG A 184 9.17 -18.17 8.34
C ARG A 184 8.86 -18.92 9.62
N LEU A 185 7.73 -18.61 10.25
CA LEU A 185 7.17 -19.32 11.39
C LEU A 185 5.81 -19.87 11.02
N ALA A 186 5.71 -21.19 10.96
CA ALA A 186 4.45 -21.90 10.75
C ALA A 186 3.70 -22.05 12.07
N VAL A 187 2.39 -21.89 12.03
CA VAL A 187 1.46 -22.05 13.15
C VAL A 187 0.24 -22.88 12.70
N ALA A 188 -0.58 -23.34 13.63
CA ALA A 188 -1.87 -23.94 13.27
C ALA A 188 -2.81 -22.90 12.63
N ASP A 189 -3.70 -23.28 11.71
CA ASP A 189 -4.67 -22.33 11.13
C ASP A 189 -5.60 -21.77 12.21
N GLY A 190 -5.34 -20.53 12.62
CA GLY A 190 -6.07 -19.91 13.75
C GLY A 190 -5.73 -18.47 14.00
N GLY A 191 -6.28 -17.96 15.09
CA GLY A 191 -5.92 -16.63 15.60
C GLY A 191 -4.63 -16.72 16.38
N HIS A 192 -3.66 -15.84 16.05
CA HIS A 192 -2.34 -15.82 16.66
C HIS A 192 -1.81 -14.40 16.83
N ARG A 193 -0.95 -14.21 17.83
CA ARG A 193 -0.15 -13.01 18.06
C ARG A 193 1.32 -13.35 17.87
N LEU A 194 2.00 -12.63 16.98
CA LEU A 194 3.45 -12.67 16.84
C LEU A 194 4.06 -11.44 17.50
N LYS A 195 5.03 -11.64 18.39
CA LYS A 195 5.81 -10.59 19.04
C LYS A 195 7.27 -10.71 18.64
N VAL A 196 7.91 -9.59 18.34
CA VAL A 196 9.34 -9.49 18.07
C VAL A 196 9.98 -8.49 19.03
N SER A 197 11.20 -8.80 19.52
CA SER A 197 11.98 -7.92 20.37
C SER A 197 13.48 -8.13 20.15
N PRO A 198 14.33 -7.08 20.14
CA PRO A 198 15.77 -7.22 20.04
C PRO A 198 16.35 -8.04 21.20
N VAL A 199 17.47 -8.71 20.99
CA VAL A 199 18.23 -9.41 22.06
C VAL A 199 19.14 -8.43 22.80
N GLY A 200 19.63 -7.38 22.10
CA GLY A 200 20.55 -6.39 22.65
C GLY A 200 22.00 -6.59 22.22
N ASP A 201 22.27 -7.49 21.28
CA ASP A 201 23.60 -7.81 20.75
C ASP A 201 23.95 -7.04 19.47
N GLY A 202 23.04 -6.20 18.96
CA GLY A 202 23.21 -5.38 17.78
C GLY A 202 21.89 -4.75 17.32
N LEU A 203 21.97 -3.89 16.30
CA LEU A 203 20.79 -3.28 15.68
C LEU A 203 20.01 -4.31 14.89
N VAL A 204 18.70 -4.43 15.15
CA VAL A 204 17.78 -5.21 14.34
C VAL A 204 16.88 -4.24 13.56
N THR A 205 16.74 -4.47 12.26
CA THR A 205 15.91 -3.67 11.38
C THR A 205 14.89 -4.56 10.70
N PHE A 206 13.61 -4.31 10.95
CA PHE A 206 12.51 -5.01 10.29
C PHE A 206 11.97 -4.19 9.12
N PHE A 207 11.73 -4.86 8.01
CA PHE A 207 11.06 -4.30 6.82
C PHE A 207 9.57 -4.59 6.82
N GLY A 208 9.11 -5.59 7.56
CA GLY A 208 7.72 -5.96 7.70
C GLY A 208 7.51 -7.41 8.10
N ILE A 209 6.25 -7.78 8.19
CA ILE A 209 5.77 -9.15 8.42
C ILE A 209 4.67 -9.40 7.40
N SER A 210 4.60 -10.59 6.79
CA SER A 210 3.43 -11.04 6.06
C SER A 210 2.70 -12.11 6.87
N MET A 211 1.41 -11.92 7.07
CA MET A 211 0.51 -12.84 7.78
C MET A 211 -0.30 -13.61 6.75
N GLU A 212 -0.05 -14.90 6.59
CA GLU A 212 -0.56 -15.64 5.44
C GLU A 212 -1.17 -17.00 5.80
N ARG A 213 -2.01 -17.48 4.89
CA ARG A 213 -2.64 -18.81 4.92
C ARG A 213 -2.44 -19.53 3.60
N SER A 214 -2.55 -20.85 3.63
CA SER A 214 -2.54 -21.71 2.44
C SER A 214 -3.91 -21.75 1.74
N GLY A 215 -3.92 -22.30 0.53
CA GLY A 215 -5.14 -22.55 -0.23
C GLY A 215 -5.46 -21.48 -1.28
N PRO A 216 -6.71 -21.50 -1.79
CA PRO A 216 -7.21 -20.49 -2.72
C PRO A 216 -7.57 -19.19 -2.00
N GLY A 217 -7.49 -18.06 -2.70
CA GLY A 217 -7.96 -16.79 -2.14
C GLY A 217 -7.10 -15.59 -2.50
N ALA A 218 -7.33 -14.50 -1.77
CA ALA A 218 -6.69 -13.21 -1.96
C ALA A 218 -5.78 -12.80 -0.81
N LEU A 219 -4.62 -12.22 -1.17
CA LEU A 219 -3.80 -11.36 -0.34
C LEU A 219 -3.79 -9.95 -0.93
N VAL A 220 -3.94 -8.96 -0.09
CA VAL A 220 -3.83 -7.55 -0.51
C VAL A 220 -2.91 -6.81 0.45
N ASP A 221 -1.71 -6.48 -0.03
CA ASP A 221 -0.73 -5.75 0.74
C ASP A 221 -0.97 -4.24 0.62
N THR A 222 -0.83 -3.54 1.74
CA THR A 222 -0.96 -2.09 1.80
C THR A 222 0.35 -1.46 2.22
N MET A 223 1.06 -0.87 1.26
CA MET A 223 2.36 -0.21 1.45
C MET A 223 2.26 1.27 1.11
N GLY A 224 1.46 1.99 1.89
CA GLY A 224 1.24 3.42 1.74
C GLY A 224 2.04 4.25 2.74
N ILE A 225 2.63 5.36 2.29
CA ILE A 225 3.36 6.30 3.14
C ILE A 225 2.83 7.72 2.93
N ARG A 226 2.33 8.35 4.00
CA ARG A 226 1.72 9.68 3.93
C ARG A 226 2.67 10.72 3.37
N GLY A 227 2.16 11.57 2.49
CA GLY A 227 2.89 12.71 1.93
C GLY A 227 3.96 12.34 0.90
N ARG A 228 4.05 11.08 0.47
CA ARG A 228 5.06 10.62 -0.50
C ARG A 228 4.63 10.84 -1.94
N GLN A 229 5.63 10.92 -2.81
CA GLN A 229 5.50 11.10 -4.25
C GLN A 229 6.07 9.87 -4.97
N ALA A 230 5.66 9.63 -6.21
CA ALA A 230 6.19 8.52 -7.00
C ALA A 230 7.72 8.56 -7.11
N ARG A 231 8.30 9.75 -7.30
CA ARG A 231 9.75 9.94 -7.39
C ARG A 231 10.55 9.45 -6.18
N ASP A 232 9.92 9.35 -5.01
CA ASP A 232 10.60 8.87 -3.80
C ASP A 232 11.10 7.42 -4.00
N TRP A 233 10.54 6.67 -4.95
CA TRP A 233 11.04 5.34 -5.34
C TRP A 233 12.46 5.35 -5.88
N LEU A 234 12.92 6.43 -6.46
CA LEU A 234 14.26 6.56 -7.01
C LEU A 234 15.36 6.53 -5.93
N GLU A 235 14.98 6.83 -4.67
CA GLU A 235 15.86 6.80 -3.51
C GLU A 235 15.89 5.42 -2.80
N TRP A 236 15.04 4.44 -3.21
CA TRP A 236 15.03 3.12 -2.58
C TRP A 236 16.21 2.28 -3.03
N ASN A 237 16.72 1.46 -2.11
CA ASN A 237 17.75 0.47 -2.43
C ASN A 237 17.19 -0.57 -3.41
N ASP A 238 17.78 -0.65 -4.60
CA ASP A 238 17.29 -1.52 -5.69
C ASP A 238 17.35 -3.00 -5.32
N GLN A 239 18.42 -3.44 -4.67
CA GLN A 239 18.58 -4.83 -4.26
C GLN A 239 17.48 -5.25 -3.29
N LEU A 240 17.28 -4.50 -2.19
CA LEU A 240 16.26 -4.81 -1.19
C LEU A 240 14.83 -4.71 -1.75
N LEU A 241 14.61 -3.80 -2.68
CA LEU A 241 13.32 -3.67 -3.38
C LEU A 241 13.03 -4.92 -4.22
N ILE A 242 13.98 -5.36 -5.04
CA ILE A 242 13.83 -6.54 -5.91
C ILE A 242 13.73 -7.83 -5.09
N GLU A 243 14.57 -7.99 -4.05
CA GLU A 243 14.49 -9.14 -3.16
C GLU A 243 13.13 -9.22 -2.45
N GLY A 244 12.60 -8.09 -1.97
CA GLY A 244 11.29 -8.04 -1.35
C GLY A 244 10.15 -8.35 -2.32
N TRP A 245 10.20 -7.83 -3.55
CA TRP A 245 9.21 -8.19 -4.58
C TRP A 245 9.23 -9.67 -4.93
N ARG A 246 10.42 -10.27 -5.03
CA ARG A 246 10.56 -11.73 -5.25
C ARG A 246 9.97 -12.52 -4.09
N ALA A 247 10.18 -12.04 -2.84
CA ALA A 247 9.65 -12.68 -1.66
C ALA A 247 8.12 -12.58 -1.57
N LEU A 248 7.54 -11.41 -1.84
CA LEU A 248 6.09 -11.22 -1.88
C LEU A 248 5.44 -11.92 -3.07
N ASN A 249 6.12 -11.92 -4.23
CA ASN A 249 5.63 -12.48 -5.49
C ASN A 249 4.22 -11.98 -5.87
N PRO A 250 4.04 -10.66 -6.09
CA PRO A 250 2.74 -10.09 -6.42
C PRO A 250 2.27 -10.50 -7.83
N ASP A 251 0.97 -10.77 -7.97
CA ASP A 251 0.32 -11.00 -9.27
C ASP A 251 -0.10 -9.70 -9.96
N ILE A 252 -0.37 -8.64 -9.18
CA ILE A 252 -0.66 -7.28 -9.66
C ILE A 252 -0.02 -6.28 -8.69
N VAL A 253 0.54 -5.21 -9.23
CA VAL A 253 0.98 -4.04 -8.44
C VAL A 253 0.14 -2.83 -8.81
N VAL A 254 -0.38 -2.14 -7.80
CA VAL A 254 -1.14 -0.89 -7.94
C VAL A 254 -0.30 0.27 -7.39
N LEU A 255 -0.09 1.29 -8.23
CA LEU A 255 0.69 2.50 -7.90
C LEU A 255 -0.26 3.70 -7.83
N ALA A 256 -0.59 4.14 -6.61
CA ALA A 256 -1.56 5.20 -6.35
C ALA A 256 -0.85 6.49 -5.86
N TYR A 257 -0.34 7.26 -6.81
CA TYR A 257 0.37 8.53 -6.60
C TYR A 257 -0.22 9.64 -7.48
N GLY A 258 0.24 10.89 -7.28
CA GLY A 258 -0.16 12.05 -8.06
C GLY A 258 -0.76 13.19 -7.22
N THR A 259 -1.41 12.87 -6.09
CA THR A 259 -2.03 13.87 -5.22
C THR A 259 -1.01 14.83 -4.60
N ASN A 260 0.15 14.33 -4.17
CA ASN A 260 1.20 15.16 -3.57
C ASN A 260 2.02 15.90 -4.61
N GLU A 261 2.19 15.34 -5.78
CA GLU A 261 2.78 15.98 -6.96
C GLU A 261 1.93 17.19 -7.37
N ALA A 262 0.63 17.02 -7.46
CA ALA A 262 -0.32 18.09 -7.77
C ALA A 262 -0.36 19.19 -6.70
N ASN A 263 0.05 18.91 -5.46
CA ASN A 263 0.07 19.90 -4.38
C ASN A 263 1.20 20.93 -4.52
N ASN A 264 2.30 20.59 -5.19
CA ASN A 264 3.44 21.49 -5.36
C ASN A 264 3.22 22.41 -6.56
N SER A 265 2.90 23.70 -6.32
CA SER A 265 2.66 24.68 -7.38
C SER A 265 3.87 24.96 -8.27
N ASN A 266 5.07 24.72 -7.75
CA ASN A 266 6.33 24.96 -8.48
C ASN A 266 6.86 23.72 -9.22
N TYR A 267 6.16 22.60 -9.09
CA TYR A 267 6.56 21.35 -9.73
C TYR A 267 6.12 21.35 -11.20
N SER A 268 7.08 21.28 -12.11
CA SER A 268 6.75 21.33 -13.54
C SER A 268 6.17 19.99 -14.04
N VAL A 269 5.35 20.07 -15.05
CA VAL A 269 4.78 18.91 -15.75
C VAL A 269 5.89 18.06 -16.36
N ASP A 270 6.89 18.69 -16.99
CA ASP A 270 8.02 17.99 -17.62
C ASP A 270 8.89 17.27 -16.59
N THR A 271 9.12 17.88 -15.42
CA THR A 271 9.83 17.22 -14.32
C THR A 271 9.10 16.00 -13.84
N TYR A 272 7.76 16.11 -13.65
CA TYR A 272 6.95 14.97 -13.24
C TYR A 272 6.98 13.83 -14.27
N GLN A 273 6.89 14.17 -15.57
CA GLN A 273 6.99 13.19 -16.64
C GLN A 273 8.29 12.40 -16.57
N ALA A 274 9.44 13.10 -16.48
CA ALA A 274 10.75 12.45 -16.40
C ALA A 274 10.92 11.57 -15.17
N GLU A 275 10.43 12.03 -14.00
CA GLU A 275 10.47 11.25 -12.77
C GLU A 275 9.57 10.02 -12.83
N LEU A 276 8.37 10.13 -13.39
CA LEU A 276 7.46 9.01 -13.57
C LEU A 276 8.04 7.95 -14.54
N ASP A 277 8.66 8.39 -15.64
CA ASP A 277 9.37 7.50 -16.57
C ASP A 277 10.48 6.72 -15.85
N ALA A 278 11.28 7.38 -15.02
CA ALA A 278 12.34 6.73 -14.25
C ALA A 278 11.79 5.72 -13.22
N VAL A 279 10.72 6.07 -12.51
CA VAL A 279 10.05 5.18 -11.54
C VAL A 279 9.50 3.94 -12.22
N LEU A 280 8.81 4.08 -13.35
CA LEU A 280 8.23 2.96 -14.06
C LEU A 280 9.29 2.08 -14.74
N SER A 281 10.40 2.68 -15.20
CA SER A 281 11.57 1.94 -15.67
C SER A 281 12.17 1.07 -14.56
N LYS A 282 12.37 1.64 -13.35
CA LYS A 282 12.84 0.92 -12.17
C LYS A 282 11.89 -0.23 -11.79
N PHE A 283 10.57 0.03 -11.80
CA PHE A 283 9.55 -0.99 -11.58
C PHE A 283 9.69 -2.15 -12.58
N ARG A 284 9.82 -1.87 -13.86
CA ARG A 284 9.95 -2.89 -14.91
C ARG A 284 11.25 -3.68 -14.84
N THR A 285 12.33 -3.07 -14.36
CA THR A 285 13.58 -3.80 -14.09
C THR A 285 13.40 -4.87 -13.02
N GLY A 286 12.63 -4.55 -11.97
CA GLY A 286 12.39 -5.49 -10.86
C GLY A 286 11.27 -6.52 -11.12
N LEU A 287 10.23 -6.10 -11.82
CA LEU A 287 9.01 -6.89 -12.09
C LEU A 287 8.60 -6.78 -13.58
N PRO A 288 9.38 -7.40 -14.51
CA PRO A 288 9.16 -7.21 -15.95
C PRO A 288 7.80 -7.70 -16.44
N GLU A 289 7.30 -8.82 -15.89
CA GLU A 289 6.09 -9.50 -16.36
C GLU A 289 4.83 -9.21 -15.50
N VAL A 290 4.98 -8.56 -14.35
CA VAL A 290 3.86 -8.34 -13.43
C VAL A 290 2.97 -7.20 -13.95
N PRO A 291 1.67 -7.44 -14.17
CA PRO A 291 0.73 -6.37 -14.51
C PRO A 291 0.73 -5.26 -13.48
N CYS A 292 0.67 -4.00 -13.94
CA CYS A 292 0.55 -2.85 -13.04
C CYS A 292 -0.62 -1.95 -13.41
N ILE A 293 -1.12 -1.26 -12.41
CA ILE A 293 -2.19 -0.28 -12.54
C ILE A 293 -1.72 1.02 -11.90
N LEU A 294 -1.60 2.09 -12.69
CA LEU A 294 -1.47 3.43 -12.15
C LEU A 294 -2.86 3.96 -11.80
N VAL A 295 -2.99 4.45 -10.57
CA VAL A 295 -4.21 5.14 -10.12
C VAL A 295 -3.88 6.62 -9.99
N GLY A 296 -4.55 7.43 -10.80
CA GLY A 296 -4.37 8.88 -10.84
C GLY A 296 -4.82 9.57 -9.55
N PRO A 297 -4.45 10.85 -9.37
CA PRO A 297 -4.94 11.63 -8.24
C PRO A 297 -6.46 11.80 -8.32
N SER A 298 -7.11 11.91 -7.16
CA SER A 298 -8.49 12.39 -7.08
C SER A 298 -8.58 13.86 -7.48
N ASP A 299 -9.79 14.34 -7.76
CA ASP A 299 -10.04 15.78 -7.73
C ASP A 299 -9.65 16.38 -6.36
N ARG A 300 -9.46 17.67 -6.32
CA ARG A 300 -9.12 18.40 -5.11
C ARG A 300 -9.86 19.73 -5.03
N GLY A 301 -10.47 19.97 -3.88
CA GLY A 301 -10.99 21.29 -3.53
C GLY A 301 -10.05 22.06 -2.62
N VAL A 302 -10.21 23.37 -2.59
CA VAL A 302 -9.63 24.27 -1.60
C VAL A 302 -10.69 25.19 -1.04
N GLN A 303 -10.60 25.52 0.25
CA GLN A 303 -11.47 26.49 0.88
C GLN A 303 -10.63 27.66 1.39
N ARG A 304 -10.99 28.87 0.95
CA ARG A 304 -10.36 30.10 1.42
C ARG A 304 -11.44 31.09 1.83
N ARG A 305 -11.42 31.54 3.08
CA ARG A 305 -12.38 32.51 3.64
C ARG A 305 -13.86 32.12 3.35
N GLY A 306 -14.17 30.82 3.49
CA GLY A 306 -15.52 30.31 3.26
C GLY A 306 -15.89 30.04 1.80
N VAL A 307 -15.04 30.42 0.84
CA VAL A 307 -15.27 30.18 -0.60
C VAL A 307 -14.59 28.89 -1.03
N TYR A 308 -15.31 28.00 -1.68
CA TYR A 308 -14.79 26.78 -2.27
C TYR A 308 -14.36 27.01 -3.72
N SER A 309 -13.21 26.47 -4.08
CA SER A 309 -12.71 26.47 -5.46
C SER A 309 -11.97 25.16 -5.76
N VAL A 310 -11.88 24.82 -7.04
CA VAL A 310 -11.17 23.61 -7.50
C VAL A 310 -9.68 23.90 -7.60
N TRP A 311 -8.87 22.89 -7.29
CA TRP A 311 -7.44 22.91 -7.49
C TRP A 311 -7.08 22.33 -8.86
N ASP A 312 -6.62 23.17 -9.76
CA ASP A 312 -6.51 22.82 -11.20
C ASP A 312 -5.27 21.96 -11.57
N ARG A 313 -4.41 21.59 -10.61
CA ARG A 313 -3.17 20.86 -10.91
C ARG A 313 -3.31 19.34 -10.92
N THR A 314 -4.40 18.78 -10.51
CA THR A 314 -4.64 17.33 -10.53
C THR A 314 -4.79 16.78 -11.93
N ALA A 315 -5.53 17.47 -12.78
CA ALA A 315 -5.81 17.03 -14.16
C ALA A 315 -4.53 16.89 -15.02
N PRO A 316 -3.57 17.84 -15.05
CA PRO A 316 -2.30 17.65 -15.75
C PRO A 316 -1.49 16.43 -15.28
N ILE A 317 -1.46 16.17 -13.97
CA ILE A 317 -0.78 14.99 -13.41
C ILE A 317 -1.46 13.70 -13.86
N ALA A 318 -2.80 13.63 -13.80
CA ALA A 318 -3.57 12.49 -14.27
C ALA A 318 -3.37 12.23 -15.77
N GLN A 319 -3.29 13.29 -16.59
CA GLN A 319 -3.04 13.17 -18.02
C GLN A 319 -1.68 12.57 -18.32
N ILE A 320 -0.61 13.02 -17.64
CA ILE A 320 0.72 12.43 -17.78
C ILE A 320 0.70 10.93 -17.43
N GLN A 321 0.05 10.56 -16.33
CA GLN A 321 -0.05 9.16 -15.95
C GLN A 321 -0.78 8.33 -16.99
N ARG A 322 -1.87 8.85 -17.54
CA ARG A 322 -2.67 8.22 -18.61
C ARG A 322 -1.82 7.95 -19.86
N GLU A 323 -0.98 8.91 -20.25
CA GLU A 323 -0.12 8.82 -21.43
C GLU A 323 1.12 7.95 -21.18
N THR A 324 1.62 7.93 -19.95
CA THR A 324 2.86 7.21 -19.59
C THR A 324 2.60 5.74 -19.29
N ALA A 325 1.52 5.40 -18.59
CA ALA A 325 1.24 4.05 -18.14
C ALA A 325 1.34 2.99 -19.24
N PRO A 326 0.76 3.16 -20.43
CA PRO A 326 0.83 2.15 -21.51
C PRO A 326 2.25 1.91 -22.03
N ARG A 327 3.13 2.91 -21.99
CA ARG A 327 4.53 2.78 -22.45
C ARG A 327 5.34 1.81 -21.60
N TYR A 328 4.92 1.65 -20.34
CA TYR A 328 5.54 0.72 -19.39
C TYR A 328 4.67 -0.51 -19.10
N GLY A 329 3.72 -0.83 -19.97
CA GLY A 329 2.86 -1.99 -19.78
C GLY A 329 1.99 -1.93 -18.54
N CYS A 330 1.57 -0.72 -18.11
CA CYS A 330 0.63 -0.50 -17.03
C CYS A 330 -0.72 -0.05 -17.58
N ALA A 331 -1.80 -0.43 -16.89
CA ALA A 331 -3.11 0.21 -17.09
C ALA A 331 -3.18 1.50 -16.26
N PHE A 332 -4.10 2.39 -16.64
CA PHE A 332 -4.39 3.62 -15.91
C PHE A 332 -5.85 3.62 -15.46
N TYR A 333 -6.09 3.96 -14.20
CA TYR A 333 -7.40 4.22 -13.63
C TYR A 333 -7.51 5.68 -13.22
N ASP A 334 -8.43 6.41 -13.85
CA ASP A 334 -8.64 7.83 -13.58
C ASP A 334 -9.54 8.01 -12.36
N LEU A 335 -8.91 8.26 -11.20
CA LEU A 335 -9.67 8.45 -9.97
C LEU A 335 -10.45 9.76 -9.95
N GLN A 336 -9.96 10.80 -10.63
CA GLN A 336 -10.69 12.07 -10.76
C GLN A 336 -11.98 11.87 -11.54
N GLU A 337 -11.93 11.22 -12.70
CA GLU A 337 -13.11 10.92 -13.50
C GLU A 337 -14.06 9.93 -12.80
N ALA A 338 -13.50 8.94 -12.08
CA ALA A 338 -14.29 7.99 -11.30
C ALA A 338 -15.18 8.66 -10.23
N THR A 339 -14.76 9.82 -9.73
CA THR A 339 -15.51 10.60 -8.74
C THR A 339 -16.43 11.66 -9.34
N GLY A 340 -16.46 11.79 -10.66
CA GLY A 340 -17.30 12.78 -11.39
C GLY A 340 -16.52 13.98 -11.91
N GLY A 341 -15.20 13.91 -11.97
CA GLY A 341 -14.35 14.92 -12.58
C GLY A 341 -14.11 16.14 -11.70
N ARG A 342 -13.77 17.24 -12.35
CA ARG A 342 -13.40 18.50 -11.73
C ARG A 342 -14.54 19.07 -10.87
N GLY A 343 -14.27 19.34 -9.59
CA GLY A 343 -15.24 19.85 -8.59
C GLY A 343 -15.91 18.74 -7.77
N SER A 344 -15.66 17.49 -8.09
CA SER A 344 -16.29 16.35 -7.41
C SER A 344 -15.98 16.29 -5.92
N MET A 345 -14.75 16.61 -5.48
CA MET A 345 -14.41 16.61 -4.06
C MET A 345 -15.19 17.66 -3.25
N ILE A 346 -15.53 18.79 -3.86
CA ILE A 346 -16.40 19.79 -3.24
C ILE A 346 -17.83 19.23 -3.16
N ALA A 347 -18.33 18.63 -4.24
CA ALA A 347 -19.67 18.02 -4.25
C ALA A 347 -19.79 16.90 -3.22
N TRP A 348 -18.80 16.00 -3.15
CA TRP A 348 -18.75 14.85 -2.25
C TRP A 348 -18.65 15.24 -0.76
N ARG A 349 -18.12 16.43 -0.47
CA ARG A 349 -18.13 16.98 0.89
C ARG A 349 -19.55 17.19 1.42
N PHE A 350 -20.50 17.46 0.52
CA PHE A 350 -21.89 17.80 0.86
C PHE A 350 -22.89 16.68 0.56
N THR A 351 -22.45 15.50 0.14
CA THR A 351 -23.34 14.33 0.04
C THR A 351 -23.79 13.85 1.43
N GLN A 352 -24.84 13.04 1.50
CA GLN A 352 -25.36 12.45 2.72
C GLN A 352 -25.40 10.91 2.57
N PRO A 353 -24.50 10.16 3.22
CA PRO A 353 -23.38 10.64 4.03
C PRO A 353 -22.29 11.34 3.21
N ALA A 354 -21.47 12.18 3.86
CA ALA A 354 -20.36 12.84 3.17
C ALA A 354 -19.33 11.82 2.70
N LEU A 355 -18.94 11.86 1.43
CA LEU A 355 -17.95 10.96 0.83
C LEU A 355 -16.54 11.57 0.82
N ALA A 356 -16.42 12.93 0.76
CA ALA A 356 -15.14 13.60 0.93
C ALA A 356 -14.98 14.16 2.34
N ALA A 357 -13.75 14.13 2.85
CA ALA A 357 -13.38 14.73 4.13
C ALA A 357 -13.37 16.26 4.05
N SER A 358 -13.28 16.91 5.22
CA SER A 358 -13.32 18.38 5.32
C SER A 358 -12.11 19.08 4.69
N ASP A 359 -11.01 18.38 4.49
CA ASP A 359 -9.80 18.89 3.86
C ASP A 359 -9.89 18.95 2.31
N LEU A 360 -10.97 18.40 1.72
CA LEU A 360 -11.24 18.38 0.29
C LEU A 360 -10.16 17.68 -0.56
N ILE A 361 -9.40 16.80 0.09
CA ILE A 361 -8.33 15.99 -0.52
C ILE A 361 -8.60 14.52 -0.27
N HIS A 362 -8.88 14.16 0.98
CA HIS A 362 -9.12 12.77 1.38
C HIS A 362 -10.61 12.44 1.36
N PHE A 363 -10.89 11.16 1.23
CA PHE A 363 -12.26 10.65 1.34
C PHE A 363 -12.59 10.29 2.80
N THR A 364 -13.86 10.25 3.12
CA THR A 364 -14.33 9.59 4.34
C THR A 364 -14.17 8.07 4.20
N LYS A 365 -14.37 7.33 5.29
CA LYS A 365 -14.37 5.86 5.21
C LYS A 365 -15.39 5.37 4.17
N THR A 366 -16.62 5.90 4.20
CA THR A 366 -17.68 5.57 3.23
C THR A 366 -17.28 5.92 1.80
N GLY A 367 -16.60 7.05 1.59
CA GLY A 367 -16.07 7.43 0.27
C GLY A 367 -15.02 6.45 -0.25
N TYR A 368 -14.12 5.99 0.61
CA TYR A 368 -13.13 4.97 0.22
C TYR A 368 -13.78 3.60 -0.05
N GLU A 369 -14.79 3.20 0.71
CA GLU A 369 -15.54 1.98 0.48
C GLU A 369 -16.26 2.03 -0.89
N TRP A 370 -16.92 3.13 -1.19
CA TRP A 370 -17.56 3.36 -2.49
C TRP A 370 -16.54 3.28 -3.64
N LEU A 371 -15.37 3.91 -3.50
CA LEU A 371 -14.30 3.86 -4.49
C LEU A 371 -13.76 2.44 -4.70
N ALA A 372 -13.62 1.67 -3.62
CA ALA A 372 -13.16 0.29 -3.71
C ALA A 372 -14.12 -0.59 -4.51
N GLU A 373 -15.41 -0.48 -4.26
CA GLU A 373 -16.44 -1.20 -5.01
C GLU A 373 -16.43 -0.83 -6.51
N ARG A 374 -16.28 0.46 -6.81
CA ARG A 374 -16.21 0.94 -8.19
C ARG A 374 -14.95 0.47 -8.90
N PHE A 375 -13.82 0.47 -8.20
CA PHE A 375 -12.55 -0.04 -8.74
C PHE A 375 -12.64 -1.53 -9.06
N ILE A 376 -13.22 -2.35 -8.17
CA ILE A 376 -13.45 -3.79 -8.44
C ILE A 376 -14.39 -3.99 -9.62
N LYS A 377 -15.50 -3.24 -9.71
CA LYS A 377 -16.39 -3.29 -10.88
C LYS A 377 -15.67 -2.94 -12.19
N ALA A 378 -14.74 -1.98 -12.15
CA ALA A 378 -13.92 -1.64 -13.32
C ALA A 378 -12.99 -2.79 -13.74
N LEU A 379 -12.41 -3.50 -12.77
CA LEU A 379 -11.59 -4.70 -13.01
C LEU A 379 -12.43 -5.86 -13.55
N ASP A 380 -13.63 -6.05 -13.04
CA ASP A 380 -14.58 -7.07 -13.51
C ASP A 380 -15.09 -6.81 -14.94
N SER A 381 -15.06 -5.57 -15.39
CA SER A 381 -15.50 -5.18 -16.75
C SER A 381 -14.44 -5.44 -17.83
N LEU A 382 -13.24 -5.93 -17.48
CA LEU A 382 -12.16 -6.30 -18.43
C LEU A 382 -12.48 -7.64 -19.14
#